data_3e311e8ade327b0899673f71932ccd4a
#
_entry.id   3e311e8ade327b0899673f71932ccd4a
#
_cell.length_a   1.000
_cell.length_b   1.000
_cell.length_c   1.000
_cell.angle_alpha   90.00
_cell.angle_beta   90.00
_cell.angle_gamma   90.00
#
_symmetry.space_group_name_H-M   'P 1'
#
loop_
_entity.id
_entity.type
_entity.pdbx_description
1 polymer ?
#
loop_
_entity_poly.entity_id
_entity_poly.type
_entity_poly.pdbx_seq_one_letter_code
_entity_poly.pdbx_strand_id
1 'polypeptide(L)'
;MRARIAILVFPGSNCEHDVARALDGLGADPSFVWHASSSLQNADAVVLPGGFAHGDYLRPGALARFSPIMNAVRDFAASGGPVLGICNGFQILCEAGLLPGALQKNCHLKFICAPAQVRVDSSRSVITDGIDAGAILTLPLNHFDGSYICDRQTEAALRETDSVILRYTSNPNGSIDDIAGVCSLDGNVVGMMPHPERACDALSGGVDGELLLRALMHSALTRAGVAR
;
A
#
# COMPACT_ATOMS: atom_id res chain seq x y z
N MET A 1 1.94 -1.38 -24.18
CA MET A 1 3.16 -1.23 -23.35
C MET A 1 2.85 -1.79 -21.98
N ARG A 2 3.80 -2.48 -21.30
CA ARG A 2 3.62 -2.98 -19.92
C ARG A 2 4.01 -1.86 -18.93
N ALA A 3 3.26 -1.69 -17.84
CA ALA A 3 3.63 -0.75 -16.78
C ALA A 3 4.89 -1.26 -16.06
N ARG A 4 5.93 -0.45 -15.97
CA ARG A 4 7.16 -0.77 -15.24
C ARG A 4 6.95 -0.43 -13.79
N ILE A 5 7.01 -1.42 -12.91
CA ILE A 5 6.72 -1.22 -11.49
C ILE A 5 7.96 -1.58 -10.67
N ALA A 6 8.51 -0.59 -9.96
CA ALA A 6 9.60 -0.79 -9.03
C ALA A 6 9.06 -1.36 -7.71
N ILE A 7 9.52 -2.53 -7.33
CA ILE A 7 9.24 -3.16 -6.03
C ILE A 7 10.46 -2.94 -5.13
N LEU A 8 10.27 -2.18 -4.06
CA LEU A 8 11.36 -1.86 -3.15
C LEU A 8 11.68 -3.04 -2.23
N VAL A 9 12.94 -3.37 -2.12
CA VAL A 9 13.42 -4.45 -1.26
C VAL A 9 14.28 -3.88 -0.15
N PHE A 10 13.83 -4.06 1.10
CA PHE A 10 14.58 -3.71 2.30
C PHE A 10 15.13 -4.99 2.95
N PRO A 11 16.19 -4.91 3.77
CA PRO A 11 16.56 -6.04 4.62
C PRO A 11 15.35 -6.47 5.47
N GLY A 12 14.85 -7.69 5.29
CA GLY A 12 13.66 -8.21 5.99
C GLY A 12 12.33 -8.03 5.23
N SER A 13 12.30 -7.48 4.02
CA SER A 13 11.14 -7.65 3.12
C SER A 13 10.90 -9.14 2.87
N ASN A 14 9.65 -9.56 2.74
CA ASN A 14 9.34 -10.98 2.48
C ASN A 14 8.12 -11.19 1.56
N CYS A 15 7.40 -10.12 1.19
CA CYS A 15 6.26 -10.19 0.28
C CYS A 15 6.58 -9.65 -1.12
N GLU A 16 7.83 -9.27 -1.41
CA GLU A 16 8.25 -8.70 -2.69
C GLU A 16 8.02 -9.65 -3.86
N HIS A 17 8.23 -10.95 -3.64
CA HIS A 17 8.00 -11.96 -4.66
C HIS A 17 6.52 -12.24 -4.90
N ASP A 18 5.67 -12.13 -3.87
CA ASP A 18 4.21 -12.22 -4.03
C ASP A 18 3.69 -11.05 -4.87
N VAL A 19 4.16 -9.83 -4.58
CA VAL A 19 3.86 -8.62 -5.37
C VAL A 19 4.32 -8.78 -6.81
N ALA A 20 5.56 -9.24 -7.03
CA ALA A 20 6.10 -9.43 -8.38
C ALA A 20 5.27 -10.45 -9.18
N ARG A 21 4.93 -11.59 -8.56
CA ARG A 21 4.10 -12.63 -9.19
C ARG A 21 2.73 -12.11 -9.57
N ALA A 22 2.05 -11.40 -8.65
CA ALA A 22 0.74 -10.83 -8.90
C ALA A 22 0.78 -9.83 -10.06
N LEU A 23 1.71 -8.87 -10.03
CA LEU A 23 1.86 -7.85 -11.07
C LEU A 23 2.24 -8.43 -12.44
N ASP A 24 3.17 -9.40 -12.51
CA ASP A 24 3.53 -10.06 -13.75
C ASP A 24 2.35 -10.86 -14.32
N GLY A 25 1.63 -11.59 -13.48
CA GLY A 25 0.40 -12.30 -13.85
C GLY A 25 -0.69 -11.38 -14.41
N LEU A 26 -0.76 -10.14 -13.94
CA LEU A 26 -1.66 -9.10 -14.44
C LEU A 26 -1.13 -8.36 -15.68
N GLY A 27 0.11 -8.64 -16.11
CA GLY A 27 0.70 -8.10 -17.33
C GLY A 27 1.55 -6.84 -17.14
N ALA A 28 1.94 -6.50 -15.90
CA ALA A 28 2.94 -5.46 -15.64
C ALA A 28 4.37 -5.98 -15.88
N ASP A 29 5.36 -5.12 -15.74
CA ASP A 29 6.79 -5.39 -15.81
C ASP A 29 7.44 -5.03 -14.47
N PRO A 30 7.37 -5.94 -13.45
CA PRO A 30 7.91 -5.68 -12.13
C PRO A 30 9.44 -5.83 -12.11
N SER A 31 10.10 -4.96 -11.37
CA SER A 31 11.54 -5.03 -11.12
C SER A 31 11.87 -4.75 -9.66
N PHE A 32 12.85 -5.46 -9.10
CA PHE A 32 13.29 -5.25 -7.73
C PHE A 32 14.30 -4.11 -7.65
N VAL A 33 14.09 -3.21 -6.69
CA VAL A 33 14.99 -2.09 -6.40
C VAL A 33 15.46 -2.19 -4.95
N TRP A 34 16.77 -2.38 -4.76
CA TRP A 34 17.36 -2.51 -3.43
C TRP A 34 17.34 -1.17 -2.67
N HIS A 35 17.05 -1.18 -1.38
CA HIS A 35 16.87 -0.01 -0.54
C HIS A 35 18.06 0.97 -0.52
N ALA A 36 19.28 0.49 -0.81
CA ALA A 36 20.48 1.31 -0.89
C ALA A 36 20.67 1.99 -2.26
N SER A 37 19.81 1.70 -3.25
CA SER A 37 19.79 2.41 -4.53
C SER A 37 19.34 3.86 -4.33
N SER A 38 19.76 4.75 -5.23
CA SER A 38 19.30 6.14 -5.32
C SER A 38 18.35 6.38 -6.52
N SER A 39 17.99 5.34 -7.26
CA SER A 39 17.20 5.45 -8.49
C SER A 39 16.09 4.43 -8.54
N LEU A 40 14.90 4.83 -9.00
CA LEU A 40 13.73 3.98 -9.27
C LEU A 40 13.75 3.37 -10.69
N GLN A 41 14.85 3.46 -11.43
CA GLN A 41 15.06 2.82 -12.74
C GLN A 41 13.98 3.16 -13.78
N ASN A 42 13.50 4.40 -13.80
CA ASN A 42 12.43 4.88 -14.70
C ASN A 42 11.10 4.14 -14.52
N ALA A 43 10.76 3.75 -13.31
CA ALA A 43 9.49 3.12 -13.00
C ALA A 43 8.30 4.05 -13.28
N ASP A 44 7.19 3.45 -13.70
CA ASP A 44 5.91 4.13 -13.91
C ASP A 44 5.06 4.14 -12.62
N ALA A 45 5.29 3.17 -11.71
CA ALA A 45 4.77 3.12 -10.34
C ALA A 45 5.77 2.46 -9.38
N VAL A 46 5.57 2.67 -8.08
CA VAL A 46 6.41 2.12 -7.01
C VAL A 46 5.54 1.34 -6.02
N VAL A 47 6.00 0.14 -5.61
CA VAL A 47 5.38 -0.64 -4.55
C VAL A 47 6.40 -0.88 -3.43
N LEU A 48 6.01 -0.53 -2.19
CA LEU A 48 6.69 -0.92 -0.97
C LEU A 48 5.95 -2.15 -0.43
N PRO A 49 6.53 -3.36 -0.51
CA PRO A 49 5.84 -4.59 -0.13
C PRO A 49 5.76 -4.79 1.38
N GLY A 50 5.01 -5.79 1.78
CA GLY A 50 4.98 -6.27 3.15
C GLY A 50 6.28 -6.95 3.57
N GLY A 51 6.44 -7.13 4.88
CA GLY A 51 7.60 -7.74 5.49
C GLY A 51 7.89 -7.18 6.87
N PHE A 52 9.17 -7.24 7.25
CA PHE A 52 9.71 -6.76 8.52
C PHE A 52 10.99 -5.97 8.25
N ALA A 53 10.87 -4.84 7.55
CA ALA A 53 12.00 -4.04 7.10
C ALA A 53 12.95 -3.69 8.25
N HIS A 54 14.23 -4.05 8.11
CA HIS A 54 15.25 -3.93 9.15
C HIS A 54 14.89 -4.64 10.48
N GLY A 55 14.07 -5.72 10.41
CA GLY A 55 13.64 -6.49 11.58
C GLY A 55 12.69 -5.73 12.51
N ASP A 56 12.01 -4.68 12.01
CA ASP A 56 11.13 -3.79 12.77
C ASP A 56 11.77 -3.19 14.03
N TYR A 57 13.10 -3.07 14.04
CA TYR A 57 13.82 -2.44 15.15
C TYR A 57 13.31 -1.01 15.39
N LEU A 58 13.19 -0.63 16.65
CA LEU A 58 12.51 0.54 17.18
C LEU A 58 11.00 0.45 17.04
N ARG A 59 10.49 0.36 15.83
CA ARG A 59 9.12 0.07 15.41
C ARG A 59 9.07 -0.16 13.90
N PRO A 60 8.01 -0.82 13.38
CA PRO A 60 7.89 -1.12 11.96
C PRO A 60 8.06 0.12 11.06
N GLY A 61 8.90 -0.01 10.04
CA GLY A 61 9.18 1.07 9.09
C GLY A 61 10.17 2.15 9.54
N ALA A 62 10.46 2.26 10.85
CA ALA A 62 11.24 3.37 11.41
C ALA A 62 12.66 3.49 10.84
N LEU A 63 13.35 2.39 10.59
CA LEU A 63 14.69 2.40 9.99
C LEU A 63 14.63 2.53 8.46
N ALA A 64 13.64 1.89 7.83
CA ALA A 64 13.49 1.90 6.38
C ALA A 64 13.34 3.31 5.80
N ARG A 65 12.68 4.25 6.54
CA ARG A 65 12.51 5.64 6.11
C ARG A 65 13.81 6.38 5.81
N PHE A 66 14.95 5.93 6.38
CA PHE A 66 16.27 6.52 6.18
C PHE A 66 17.04 5.87 5.03
N SER A 67 16.50 4.85 4.39
CA SER A 67 17.15 4.20 3.25
C SER A 67 17.29 5.18 2.08
N PRO A 68 18.42 5.15 1.36
CA PRO A 68 18.70 6.08 0.25
C PRO A 68 17.57 6.16 -0.79
N ILE A 69 16.95 5.03 -1.11
CA ILE A 69 15.86 4.96 -2.10
C ILE A 69 14.65 5.82 -1.70
N MET A 70 14.41 6.07 -0.41
CA MET A 70 13.26 6.85 0.04
C MET A 70 13.29 8.32 -0.38
N ASN A 71 14.47 8.86 -0.72
CA ASN A 71 14.57 10.19 -1.33
C ASN A 71 13.99 10.18 -2.76
N ALA A 72 14.36 9.18 -3.56
CA ALA A 72 13.79 9.00 -4.90
C ALA A 72 12.28 8.72 -4.86
N VAL A 73 11.79 8.00 -3.84
CA VAL A 73 10.34 7.79 -3.63
C VAL A 73 9.63 9.11 -3.33
N ARG A 74 10.20 9.96 -2.47
CA ARG A 74 9.62 11.29 -2.17
C ARG A 74 9.52 12.16 -3.42
N ASP A 75 10.61 12.24 -4.20
CA ASP A 75 10.65 13.03 -5.43
C ASP A 75 9.65 12.49 -6.46
N PHE A 76 9.56 11.17 -6.60
CA PHE A 76 8.61 10.50 -7.48
C PHE A 76 7.16 10.77 -7.06
N ALA A 77 6.85 10.64 -5.77
CA ALA A 77 5.53 10.95 -5.21
C ALA A 77 5.17 12.43 -5.40
N ALA A 78 6.09 13.35 -5.11
CA ALA A 78 5.91 14.79 -5.30
C ALA A 78 5.66 15.18 -6.78
N SER A 79 6.16 14.38 -7.73
CA SER A 79 5.86 14.54 -9.16
C SER A 79 4.55 13.89 -9.62
N GLY A 80 3.70 13.43 -8.68
CA GLY A 80 2.43 12.75 -8.96
C GLY A 80 2.60 11.26 -9.31
N GLY A 81 3.75 10.67 -9.05
CA GLY A 81 4.00 9.23 -9.31
C GLY A 81 3.18 8.33 -8.39
N PRO A 82 2.54 7.25 -8.92
CA PRO A 82 1.80 6.29 -8.12
C PRO A 82 2.71 5.50 -7.17
N VAL A 83 2.39 5.52 -5.87
CA VAL A 83 3.12 4.79 -4.82
C VAL A 83 2.13 4.00 -3.99
N LEU A 84 2.35 2.69 -3.86
CA LEU A 84 1.56 1.79 -3.01
C LEU A 84 2.44 1.20 -1.92
N GLY A 85 2.04 1.38 -0.65
CA GLY A 85 2.60 0.69 0.51
C GLY A 85 1.64 -0.37 1.01
N ILE A 86 2.10 -1.64 1.05
CA ILE A 86 1.31 -2.78 1.53
C ILE A 86 1.87 -3.20 2.89
N CYS A 87 1.03 -3.28 3.92
CA CYS A 87 1.39 -3.76 5.26
C CYS A 87 2.64 -3.02 5.80
N ASN A 88 3.81 -3.63 5.84
CA ASN A 88 5.06 -2.97 6.23
C ASN A 88 5.39 -1.76 5.33
N GLY A 89 5.06 -1.80 4.05
CA GLY A 89 5.17 -0.66 3.14
C GLY A 89 4.33 0.54 3.58
N PHE A 90 3.11 0.31 4.08
CA PHE A 90 2.28 1.36 4.65
C PHE A 90 2.92 1.97 5.91
N GLN A 91 3.45 1.13 6.79
CA GLN A 91 4.19 1.59 7.98
C GLN A 91 5.38 2.48 7.59
N ILE A 92 6.15 2.09 6.56
CA ILE A 92 7.27 2.88 6.04
C ILE A 92 6.80 4.23 5.49
N LEU A 93 5.69 4.28 4.75
CA LEU A 93 5.15 5.52 4.20
C LEU A 93 4.69 6.49 5.30
N CYS A 94 4.06 6.00 6.38
CA CYS A 94 3.73 6.81 7.55
C CYS A 94 5.00 7.33 8.25
N GLU A 95 5.98 6.46 8.52
CA GLU A 95 7.25 6.84 9.14
C GLU A 95 8.06 7.85 8.30
N ALA A 96 7.94 7.75 6.98
CA ALA A 96 8.57 8.68 6.04
C ALA A 96 7.82 10.03 5.93
N GLY A 97 6.63 10.18 6.53
CA GLY A 97 5.79 11.36 6.43
C GLY A 97 5.16 11.55 5.03
N LEU A 98 5.08 10.48 4.24
CA LEU A 98 4.37 10.47 2.94
C LEU A 98 2.87 10.20 3.10
N LEU A 99 2.47 9.60 4.21
CA LEU A 99 1.09 9.42 4.63
C LEU A 99 0.94 9.88 6.10
N PRO A 100 -0.23 10.41 6.48
CA PRO A 100 -0.51 10.79 7.85
C PRO A 100 -0.75 9.57 8.74
N GLY A 101 -0.69 9.77 10.07
CA GLY A 101 -0.94 8.74 11.06
C GLY A 101 0.24 7.80 11.31
N ALA A 102 -0.04 6.69 11.98
CA ALA A 102 0.93 5.66 12.32
C ALA A 102 0.25 4.30 12.49
N LEU A 103 1.04 3.23 12.42
CA LEU A 103 0.57 1.87 12.71
C LEU A 103 1.15 1.42 14.06
N GLN A 104 0.31 0.82 14.89
CA GLN A 104 0.68 0.28 16.19
C GLN A 104 0.21 -1.17 16.35
N LYS A 105 0.58 -1.79 17.45
CA LYS A 105 0.20 -3.18 17.76
C LYS A 105 -1.32 -3.35 17.72
N ASN A 106 -1.75 -4.48 17.15
CA ASN A 106 -3.16 -4.87 17.16
C ASN A 106 -3.73 -4.84 18.59
N CYS A 107 -4.98 -4.43 18.74
CA CYS A 107 -5.62 -4.23 20.05
C CYS A 107 -5.61 -5.49 20.95
N HIS A 108 -5.54 -6.68 20.35
CA HIS A 108 -5.49 -7.95 21.08
C HIS A 108 -4.05 -8.44 21.35
N LEU A 109 -3.03 -7.68 20.97
CA LEU A 109 -1.61 -8.05 21.08
C LEU A 109 -1.30 -9.43 20.48
N LYS A 110 -1.97 -9.75 19.36
CA LYS A 110 -1.79 -11.01 18.64
C LYS A 110 -1.53 -10.73 17.17
N PHE A 111 -0.73 -11.59 16.56
CA PHE A 111 -0.57 -11.63 15.12
C PHE A 111 -1.87 -12.07 14.45
N ILE A 112 -2.31 -11.37 13.43
CA ILE A 112 -3.51 -11.70 12.64
C ILE A 112 -3.04 -12.30 11.31
N CYS A 113 -3.53 -13.49 11.00
CA CYS A 113 -3.36 -14.15 9.71
C CYS A 113 -4.73 -14.72 9.32
N ALA A 114 -5.53 -13.90 8.64
CA ALA A 114 -6.92 -14.25 8.29
C ALA A 114 -7.42 -13.37 7.13
N PRO A 115 -8.41 -13.81 6.35
CA PRO A 115 -9.11 -12.93 5.43
C PRO A 115 -9.90 -11.87 6.20
N ALA A 116 -9.97 -10.66 5.64
CA ALA A 116 -10.81 -9.59 6.13
C ALA A 116 -11.59 -8.96 4.98
N GLN A 117 -12.82 -8.55 5.26
CA GLN A 117 -13.60 -7.76 4.32
C GLN A 117 -13.31 -6.29 4.53
N VAL A 118 -12.99 -5.61 3.44
CA VAL A 118 -12.84 -4.16 3.40
C VAL A 118 -13.85 -3.56 2.43
N ARG A 119 -14.38 -2.41 2.78
CA ARG A 119 -15.24 -1.59 1.92
C ARG A 119 -14.39 -0.50 1.28
N VAL A 120 -14.57 -0.29 -0.02
CA VAL A 120 -14.05 0.88 -0.73
C VAL A 120 -14.89 2.09 -0.33
N ASP A 121 -14.32 3.05 0.37
CA ASP A 121 -15.02 4.26 0.80
C ASP A 121 -14.88 5.39 -0.22
N SER A 122 -13.73 5.46 -0.91
CA SER A 122 -13.45 6.49 -1.90
C SER A 122 -12.71 5.92 -3.11
N SER A 123 -13.11 6.32 -4.31
CA SER A 123 -12.47 5.94 -5.59
C SER A 123 -11.42 6.95 -6.07
N ARG A 124 -11.02 7.90 -5.23
CA ARG A 124 -10.11 9.00 -5.62
C ARG A 124 -8.62 8.63 -5.72
N SER A 125 -8.24 7.44 -5.30
CA SER A 125 -6.81 7.05 -5.25
C SER A 125 -6.39 6.21 -6.44
N VAL A 126 -5.07 6.17 -6.68
CA VAL A 126 -4.45 5.38 -7.75
C VAL A 126 -4.72 3.86 -7.68
N ILE A 127 -5.26 3.35 -6.57
CA ILE A 127 -5.64 1.93 -6.45
C ILE A 127 -7.15 1.70 -6.35
N THR A 128 -7.94 2.76 -6.18
CA THR A 128 -9.42 2.65 -6.10
C THR A 128 -10.11 3.33 -7.27
N ASP A 129 -9.37 3.99 -8.16
CA ASP A 129 -9.90 4.59 -9.38
C ASP A 129 -10.61 3.53 -10.24
N GLY A 130 -11.84 3.84 -10.63
CA GLY A 130 -12.71 2.92 -11.38
C GLY A 130 -13.37 1.81 -10.56
N ILE A 131 -13.22 1.80 -9.23
CA ILE A 131 -13.91 0.87 -8.33
C ILE A 131 -15.06 1.62 -7.64
N ASP A 132 -16.26 1.06 -7.66
CA ASP A 132 -17.43 1.70 -7.06
C ASP A 132 -17.27 1.86 -5.54
N ALA A 133 -17.59 3.04 -5.03
CA ALA A 133 -17.71 3.27 -3.60
C ALA A 133 -18.80 2.35 -3.01
N GLY A 134 -18.50 1.73 -1.89
CA GLY A 134 -19.35 0.69 -1.27
C GLY A 134 -19.01 -0.74 -1.70
N ALA A 135 -18.17 -0.96 -2.70
CA ALA A 135 -17.69 -2.30 -3.06
C ALA A 135 -17.01 -2.98 -1.86
N ILE A 136 -17.31 -4.25 -1.64
CA ILE A 136 -16.70 -5.07 -0.58
C ILE A 136 -15.70 -6.01 -1.21
N LEU A 137 -14.46 -5.96 -0.72
CA LEU A 137 -13.36 -6.80 -1.15
C LEU A 137 -12.91 -7.69 0.00
N THR A 138 -12.59 -8.95 -0.28
CA THR A 138 -12.03 -9.89 0.68
C THR A 138 -10.53 -10.01 0.45
N LEU A 139 -9.73 -9.54 1.40
CA LEU A 139 -8.27 -9.47 1.28
C LEU A 139 -7.60 -10.13 2.50
N PRO A 140 -6.48 -10.84 2.32
CA PRO A 140 -5.72 -11.39 3.43
C PRO A 140 -5.09 -10.31 4.31
N LEU A 141 -5.10 -10.54 5.63
CA LEU A 141 -4.31 -9.83 6.64
C LEU A 141 -3.18 -10.72 7.13
N ASN A 142 -2.01 -10.10 7.38
CA ASN A 142 -0.84 -10.82 7.88
C ASN A 142 0.09 -9.87 8.66
N HIS A 143 -0.30 -9.48 9.89
CA HIS A 143 0.43 -8.47 10.66
C HIS A 143 0.22 -8.56 12.17
N PHE A 144 1.18 -8.03 12.93
CA PHE A 144 1.09 -7.80 14.38
C PHE A 144 0.87 -6.31 14.69
N ASP A 145 1.52 -5.41 13.94
CA ASP A 145 1.42 -3.96 14.08
C ASP A 145 0.59 -3.38 12.91
N GLY A 146 -0.74 -3.53 12.98
CA GLY A 146 -1.64 -3.11 11.89
C GLY A 146 -2.74 -2.15 12.30
N SER A 147 -2.83 -1.78 13.58
CA SER A 147 -3.84 -0.84 14.08
C SER A 147 -3.46 0.59 13.68
N TYR A 148 -4.19 1.17 12.74
CA TYR A 148 -3.99 2.56 12.32
C TYR A 148 -4.47 3.54 13.38
N ILE A 149 -3.63 4.52 13.71
CA ILE A 149 -3.92 5.58 14.65
C ILE A 149 -3.54 6.95 14.09
N CYS A 150 -4.29 7.96 14.46
CA CYS A 150 -3.95 9.36 14.22
C CYS A 150 -4.61 10.25 15.29
N ASP A 151 -4.22 11.52 15.36
CA ASP A 151 -4.91 12.49 16.20
C ASP A 151 -6.23 12.94 15.57
N ARG A 152 -7.07 13.61 16.35
CA ARG A 152 -8.40 14.07 15.93
C ARG A 152 -8.36 15.05 14.75
N GLN A 153 -7.32 15.86 14.66
CA GLN A 153 -7.17 16.83 13.57
C GLN A 153 -6.87 16.09 12.25
N THR A 154 -5.96 15.14 12.30
CA THR A 154 -5.64 14.27 11.17
C THR A 154 -6.85 13.42 10.73
N GLU A 155 -7.60 12.85 11.69
CA GLU A 155 -8.82 12.10 11.40
C GLU A 155 -9.86 12.97 10.68
N ALA A 156 -10.11 14.19 11.16
CA ALA A 156 -11.01 15.13 10.54
C ALA A 156 -10.55 15.49 9.11
N ALA A 157 -9.26 15.79 8.94
CA ALA A 157 -8.69 16.12 7.62
C ALA A 157 -8.82 14.94 6.63
N LEU A 158 -8.58 13.71 7.05
CA LEU A 158 -8.74 12.51 6.21
C LEU A 158 -10.20 12.34 5.76
N ARG A 159 -11.17 12.63 6.62
CA ARG A 159 -12.60 12.58 6.27
C ARG A 159 -13.00 13.71 5.31
N GLU A 160 -12.57 14.95 5.59
CA GLU A 160 -12.89 16.13 4.77
C GLU A 160 -12.32 16.01 3.35
N THR A 161 -11.20 15.32 3.20
CA THR A 161 -10.52 15.14 1.90
C THR A 161 -10.83 13.82 1.21
N ASP A 162 -11.75 13.00 1.75
CA ASP A 162 -12.05 11.64 1.27
C ASP A 162 -10.79 10.76 1.15
N SER A 163 -9.79 10.99 2.01
CA SER A 163 -8.51 10.29 1.96
C SER A 163 -8.51 8.95 2.68
N VAL A 164 -9.59 8.59 3.39
CA VAL A 164 -9.83 7.21 3.83
C VAL A 164 -10.43 6.45 2.65
N ILE A 165 -9.64 5.56 2.05
CA ILE A 165 -10.04 4.85 0.83
C ILE A 165 -10.59 3.45 1.09
N LEU A 166 -10.16 2.81 2.19
CA LEU A 166 -10.61 1.47 2.59
C LEU A 166 -10.92 1.44 4.08
N ARG A 167 -12.05 0.80 4.44
CA ARG A 167 -12.42 0.50 5.83
C ARG A 167 -12.73 -0.97 6.01
N TYR A 168 -12.35 -1.50 7.16
CA TYR A 168 -12.81 -2.83 7.57
C TYR A 168 -14.32 -2.82 7.78
N THR A 169 -15.03 -3.85 7.30
CA THR A 169 -16.45 -4.05 7.60
C THR A 169 -16.66 -4.59 9.02
N SER A 170 -15.64 -5.27 9.54
CA SER A 170 -15.53 -5.70 10.94
C SER A 170 -14.09 -5.48 11.37
N ASN A 171 -13.85 -4.55 12.30
CA ASN A 171 -12.52 -4.13 12.70
C ASN A 171 -11.73 -5.25 13.39
N PRO A 172 -10.67 -5.79 12.77
CA PRO A 172 -9.96 -6.93 13.33
C PRO A 172 -8.81 -6.53 14.26
N ASN A 173 -8.35 -5.28 14.22
CA ASN A 173 -7.06 -4.88 14.80
C ASN A 173 -7.11 -3.64 15.68
N GLY A 174 -8.27 -2.96 15.78
CA GLY A 174 -8.44 -1.76 16.60
C GLY A 174 -8.06 -0.46 15.89
N SER A 175 -7.97 -0.46 14.57
CA SER A 175 -7.78 0.77 13.78
C SER A 175 -8.85 1.81 14.08
N ILE A 176 -8.45 3.07 14.25
CA ILE A 176 -9.40 4.16 14.43
C ILE A 176 -10.33 4.24 13.21
N ASP A 177 -11.62 4.46 13.44
CA ASP A 177 -12.62 4.64 12.39
C ASP A 177 -12.62 3.51 11.34
N ASP A 178 -12.27 2.27 11.78
CA ASP A 178 -12.15 1.07 10.96
C ASP A 178 -11.20 1.21 9.75
N ILE A 179 -10.28 2.17 9.77
CA ILE A 179 -9.38 2.47 8.65
C ILE A 179 -8.51 1.27 8.32
N ALA A 180 -8.61 0.79 7.09
CA ALA A 180 -7.78 -0.27 6.50
C ALA A 180 -6.74 0.28 5.51
N GLY A 181 -7.01 1.47 4.94
CA GLY A 181 -6.11 2.14 4.01
C GLY A 181 -6.45 3.62 3.81
N VAL A 182 -5.41 4.41 3.61
CA VAL A 182 -5.50 5.86 3.37
C VAL A 182 -4.69 6.26 2.14
N CYS A 183 -4.99 7.41 1.57
CA CYS A 183 -4.17 8.01 0.52
C CYS A 183 -3.69 9.42 0.90
N SER A 184 -2.68 9.89 0.17
CA SER A 184 -2.24 11.29 0.19
C SER A 184 -3.33 12.23 -0.33
N LEU A 185 -3.15 13.52 -0.10
CA LEU A 185 -4.08 14.55 -0.55
C LEU A 185 -4.30 14.52 -2.09
N ASP A 186 -3.27 14.17 -2.85
CA ASP A 186 -3.33 14.05 -4.31
C ASP A 186 -3.81 12.65 -4.78
N GLY A 187 -4.00 11.70 -3.85
CA GLY A 187 -4.48 10.34 -4.14
C GLY A 187 -3.44 9.41 -4.76
N ASN A 188 -2.22 9.88 -5.03
CA ASN A 188 -1.17 9.13 -5.73
C ASN A 188 -0.28 8.28 -4.81
N VAL A 189 -0.21 8.60 -3.51
CA VAL A 189 0.45 7.77 -2.50
C VAL A 189 -0.62 7.06 -1.67
N VAL A 190 -0.53 5.75 -1.58
CA VAL A 190 -1.51 4.92 -0.88
C VAL A 190 -0.81 3.98 0.07
N GLY A 191 -1.39 3.81 1.26
CA GLY A 191 -1.01 2.78 2.22
C GLY A 191 -2.21 1.97 2.64
N MET A 192 -2.04 0.65 2.71
CA MET A 192 -3.07 -0.28 3.18
C MET A 192 -2.46 -1.44 3.96
N MET A 193 -3.18 -1.93 4.98
CA MET A 193 -2.71 -3.09 5.76
C MET A 193 -3.03 -4.45 5.12
N PRO A 194 -4.18 -4.64 4.44
CA PRO A 194 -4.46 -5.87 3.71
C PRO A 194 -3.50 -6.08 2.54
N HIS A 195 -3.35 -7.35 2.13
CA HIS A 195 -2.44 -7.82 1.08
C HIS A 195 -3.20 -8.11 -0.23
N PRO A 196 -3.36 -7.14 -1.15
CA PRO A 196 -4.02 -7.37 -2.43
C PRO A 196 -3.26 -8.36 -3.31
N GLU A 197 -1.93 -8.39 -3.23
CA GLU A 197 -1.08 -9.31 -4.00
C GLU A 197 -1.32 -10.79 -3.69
N ARG A 198 -1.93 -11.09 -2.54
CA ARG A 198 -2.30 -12.44 -2.12
C ARG A 198 -3.75 -12.81 -2.43
N ALA A 199 -4.49 -11.92 -3.07
CA ALA A 199 -5.85 -12.12 -3.57
C ALA A 199 -5.93 -11.84 -5.08
N CYS A 200 -4.97 -12.39 -5.86
CA CYS A 200 -4.87 -12.28 -7.31
C CYS A 200 -4.90 -13.66 -7.98
N ASP A 201 -5.28 -14.71 -7.26
CA ASP A 201 -5.39 -16.07 -7.76
C ASP A 201 -6.47 -16.81 -6.99
N ALA A 202 -7.46 -17.34 -7.71
CA ALA A 202 -8.60 -18.06 -7.12
C ALA A 202 -8.18 -19.28 -6.29
N LEU A 203 -7.00 -19.87 -6.54
CA LEU A 203 -6.49 -21.02 -5.79
C LEU A 203 -5.80 -20.61 -4.48
N SER A 204 -5.31 -19.36 -4.37
CA SER A 204 -4.47 -18.93 -3.25
C SER A 204 -5.10 -17.90 -2.30
N GLY A 205 -6.22 -17.31 -2.64
CA GLY A 205 -6.82 -16.31 -1.73
C GLY A 205 -7.96 -15.48 -2.32
N GLY A 206 -8.39 -15.81 -3.54
CA GLY A 206 -9.41 -15.04 -4.26
C GLY A 206 -8.82 -14.09 -5.29
N VAL A 207 -9.69 -13.28 -5.89
CA VAL A 207 -9.32 -12.39 -7.00
C VAL A 207 -9.64 -10.91 -6.74
N ASP A 208 -10.12 -10.56 -5.56
CA ASP A 208 -10.54 -9.19 -5.25
C ASP A 208 -9.36 -8.21 -5.24
N GLY A 209 -8.15 -8.69 -4.95
CA GLY A 209 -6.92 -7.90 -5.00
C GLY A 209 -6.52 -7.44 -6.40
N GLU A 210 -6.94 -8.18 -7.44
CA GLU A 210 -6.68 -7.81 -8.83
C GLU A 210 -7.24 -6.42 -9.15
N LEU A 211 -8.43 -6.08 -8.62
CA LEU A 211 -9.08 -4.80 -8.88
C LEU A 211 -8.17 -3.64 -8.47
N LEU A 212 -7.58 -3.71 -7.28
CA LEU A 212 -6.69 -2.67 -6.75
C LEU A 212 -5.37 -2.58 -7.53
N LEU A 213 -4.76 -3.73 -7.86
CA LEU A 213 -3.50 -3.75 -8.60
C LEU A 213 -3.68 -3.33 -10.07
N ARG A 214 -4.82 -3.66 -10.69
CA ARG A 214 -5.15 -3.18 -12.04
C ARG A 214 -5.37 -1.66 -12.07
N ALA A 215 -6.00 -1.07 -11.05
CA ALA A 215 -6.14 0.37 -10.93
C ALA A 215 -4.76 1.05 -10.80
N LEU A 216 -3.85 0.50 -9.98
CA LEU A 216 -2.47 0.98 -9.90
C LEU A 216 -1.76 0.96 -11.26
N MET A 217 -1.87 -0.16 -11.99
CA MET A 217 -1.27 -0.31 -13.32
C MET A 217 -1.86 0.68 -14.33
N HIS A 218 -3.18 0.90 -14.29
CA HIS A 218 -3.84 1.89 -15.14
C HIS A 218 -3.32 3.30 -14.85
N SER A 219 -3.24 3.69 -13.58
CA SER A 219 -2.70 4.99 -13.15
C SER A 219 -1.24 5.18 -13.61
N ALA A 220 -0.42 4.13 -13.51
CA ALA A 220 0.97 4.14 -13.98
C ALA A 220 1.06 4.40 -15.49
N LEU A 221 0.25 3.71 -16.30
CA LEU A 221 0.23 3.86 -17.76
C LEU A 221 -0.34 5.22 -18.20
N THR A 222 -1.37 5.71 -17.53
CA THR A 222 -1.98 7.03 -17.79
C THR A 222 -0.95 8.14 -17.57
N ARG A 223 -0.22 8.10 -16.46
CA ARG A 223 0.85 9.04 -16.16
C ARG A 223 1.98 8.97 -17.19
N ALA A 224 2.35 7.79 -17.66
CA ALA A 224 3.35 7.60 -18.70
C ALA A 224 2.89 8.08 -20.10
N GLY A 225 1.65 8.56 -20.24
CA GLY A 225 1.07 9.01 -21.52
C GLY A 225 0.73 7.87 -22.48
N VAL A 226 0.59 6.66 -21.98
CA VAL A 226 0.37 5.43 -22.78
C VAL A 226 -1.10 4.98 -22.77
N ALA A 227 -1.86 5.30 -21.70
CA ALA A 227 -3.27 5.01 -21.61
C ALA A 227 -4.08 6.17 -22.22
N ARG A 228 -4.64 5.96 -23.40
CA ARG A 228 -5.71 6.77 -24.02
C ARG A 228 -6.80 5.85 -24.53
#